data_6e06405f038144b46b7125e2ed456775
#
_entry.id   6e06405f038144b46b7125e2ed456775
#
_cell.length_a   1.000
_cell.length_b   1.000
_cell.length_c   1.000
_cell.angle_alpha   90.00
_cell.angle_beta   90.00
_cell.angle_gamma   90.00
#
_symmetry.space_group_name_H-M   'P 1'
#
loop_
_entity.id
_entity.type
_entity.pdbx_description
1 polymer ?
#
loop_
_entity_poly.entity_id
_entity_poly.type
_entity_poly.pdbx_seq_one_letter_code
_entity_poly.pdbx_strand_id
1 'polypeptide(L)'
;SFENVKLDKSNIIATGDDAINLLKETINLATLCICAEAVGCMESCYHKTLEYTKGREQFGQPISGFQVLQHRMVDMFIESELAKSLLIKAMLEVNNRSDEMYKHVSALKSYVGKSGKLSAKEAVQLHGGMGVSEEMMIGHYLKKMISIDALFGNADYHLKTFS
;
A
#
# COMPACT_ATOMS: atom_id res chain seq x y z
N SER A 1 -22.68 15.60 -0.13
CA SER A 1 -23.99 15.87 -0.75
C SER A 1 -23.87 17.01 -1.76
N PHE A 2 -24.69 16.96 -2.82
CA PHE A 2 -24.81 18.03 -3.81
C PHE A 2 -26.22 18.62 -3.68
N GLU A 3 -26.32 19.95 -3.50
CA GLU A 3 -27.59 20.62 -3.32
C GLU A 3 -27.74 21.75 -4.35
N ASN A 4 -28.80 21.71 -5.16
CA ASN A 4 -29.13 22.73 -6.14
C ASN A 4 -28.02 23.07 -7.16
N VAL A 5 -27.12 22.12 -7.45
CA VAL A 5 -26.06 22.27 -8.47
C VAL A 5 -26.69 22.21 -9.86
N LYS A 6 -26.59 23.29 -10.62
CA LYS A 6 -27.07 23.35 -12.00
C LYS A 6 -25.96 22.86 -12.92
N LEU A 7 -26.26 21.84 -13.72
CA LEU A 7 -25.38 21.29 -14.75
C LEU A 7 -26.09 21.40 -16.10
N ASP A 8 -25.33 21.64 -17.13
CA ASP A 8 -25.81 21.59 -18.53
C ASP A 8 -25.24 20.36 -19.26
N LYS A 9 -25.62 20.20 -20.52
CA LYS A 9 -25.20 19.04 -21.34
C LYS A 9 -23.70 18.99 -21.57
N SER A 10 -23.00 20.11 -21.52
CA SER A 10 -21.54 20.18 -21.69
C SER A 10 -20.77 19.59 -20.49
N ASN A 11 -21.42 19.45 -19.34
CA ASN A 11 -20.84 18.84 -18.15
C ASN A 11 -20.94 17.30 -18.15
N ILE A 12 -21.63 16.71 -19.14
CA ILE A 12 -21.79 15.26 -19.26
C ILE A 12 -20.54 14.72 -19.98
N ILE A 13 -19.76 13.87 -19.28
CA ILE A 13 -18.56 13.24 -19.84
C ILE A 13 -18.91 11.96 -20.59
N ALA A 14 -19.82 11.14 -20.04
CA ALA A 14 -20.30 9.89 -20.63
C ALA A 14 -21.68 9.56 -20.09
N THR A 15 -22.41 8.67 -20.80
CA THR A 15 -23.76 8.21 -20.40
C THR A 15 -23.89 6.70 -20.58
N GLY A 16 -24.84 6.10 -19.86
CA GLY A 16 -25.12 4.66 -19.99
C GLY A 16 -23.95 3.78 -19.65
N ASP A 17 -23.73 2.73 -20.42
CA ASP A 17 -22.66 1.74 -20.21
C ASP A 17 -21.26 2.35 -20.36
N ASP A 18 -21.09 3.34 -21.24
CA ASP A 18 -19.81 4.05 -21.38
C ASP A 18 -19.39 4.76 -20.09
N ALA A 19 -20.35 5.38 -19.38
CA ALA A 19 -20.08 6.02 -18.10
C ALA A 19 -19.66 5.00 -17.03
N ILE A 20 -20.30 3.82 -17.00
CA ILE A 20 -19.97 2.74 -16.07
C ILE A 20 -18.55 2.21 -16.36
N ASN A 21 -18.22 1.99 -17.62
CA ASN A 21 -16.91 1.49 -18.03
C ASN A 21 -15.80 2.50 -17.73
N LEU A 22 -16.03 3.78 -18.03
CA LEU A 22 -15.10 4.86 -17.70
C LEU A 22 -14.85 4.97 -16.18
N LEU A 23 -15.91 4.85 -15.36
CA LEU A 23 -15.78 4.87 -13.91
C LEU A 23 -14.96 3.66 -13.40
N LYS A 24 -15.23 2.44 -13.91
CA LYS A 24 -14.47 1.24 -13.56
C LYS A 24 -12.99 1.39 -13.89
N GLU A 25 -12.67 1.86 -15.10
CA GLU A 25 -11.28 2.10 -15.51
C GLU A 25 -10.60 3.14 -14.62
N THR A 26 -11.29 4.25 -14.33
CA THR A 26 -10.77 5.30 -13.44
C THR A 26 -10.48 4.77 -12.03
N ILE A 27 -11.39 4.00 -11.44
CA ILE A 27 -11.18 3.39 -10.12
C ILE A 27 -10.02 2.39 -10.16
N ASN A 28 -9.88 1.61 -11.23
CA ASN A 28 -8.78 0.65 -11.38
C ASN A 28 -7.42 1.37 -11.43
N LEU A 29 -7.31 2.45 -12.20
CA LEU A 29 -6.11 3.29 -12.26
C LEU A 29 -5.81 3.95 -10.91
N ALA A 30 -6.82 4.51 -10.25
CA ALA A 30 -6.68 5.09 -8.92
C ALA A 30 -6.22 4.05 -7.89
N THR A 31 -6.75 2.83 -7.97
CA THR A 31 -6.32 1.69 -7.14
C THR A 31 -4.85 1.35 -7.38
N LEU A 32 -4.40 1.30 -8.64
CA LEU A 32 -3.00 1.07 -8.98
C LEU A 32 -2.10 2.17 -8.40
N CYS A 33 -2.49 3.45 -8.50
CA CYS A 33 -1.73 4.57 -7.96
C CYS A 33 -1.55 4.49 -6.43
N ILE A 34 -2.62 4.18 -5.68
CA ILE A 34 -2.48 4.05 -4.23
C ILE A 34 -1.69 2.80 -3.82
N CYS A 35 -1.69 1.75 -4.64
CA CYS A 35 -0.83 0.59 -4.43
C CYS A 35 0.65 0.93 -4.66
N ALA A 36 0.98 1.76 -5.65
CA ALA A 36 2.34 2.26 -5.85
C ALA A 36 2.83 3.08 -4.65
N GLU A 37 1.95 3.94 -4.10
CA GLU A 37 2.24 4.65 -2.86
C GLU A 37 2.46 3.70 -1.68
N ALA A 38 1.65 2.64 -1.56
CA ALA A 38 1.82 1.62 -0.53
C ALA A 38 3.18 0.93 -0.60
N VAL A 39 3.63 0.54 -1.81
CA VAL A 39 4.94 -0.08 -2.03
C VAL A 39 6.07 0.86 -1.58
N GLY A 40 6.00 2.15 -1.94
CA GLY A 40 6.95 3.15 -1.47
C GLY A 40 6.96 3.33 0.06
N CYS A 41 5.79 3.25 0.70
CA CYS A 41 5.69 3.25 2.16
C CYS A 41 6.33 2.02 2.80
N MET A 42 6.15 0.82 2.22
CA MET A 42 6.75 -0.43 2.71
C MET A 42 8.28 -0.36 2.63
N GLU A 43 8.82 0.07 1.50
CA GLU A 43 10.26 0.26 1.29
C GLU A 43 10.84 1.28 2.28
N SER A 44 10.16 2.42 2.48
CA SER A 44 10.57 3.44 3.44
C SER A 44 10.51 2.94 4.89
N CYS A 45 9.49 2.18 5.26
CA CYS A 45 9.39 1.54 6.58
C CYS A 45 10.58 0.62 6.84
N TYR A 46 10.90 -0.25 5.89
CA TYR A 46 12.02 -1.17 5.99
C TYR A 46 13.36 -0.43 6.17
N HIS A 47 13.69 0.51 5.28
CA HIS A 47 14.96 1.24 5.34
C HIS A 47 15.12 2.05 6.62
N LYS A 48 14.08 2.79 7.04
CA LYS A 48 14.10 3.58 8.28
C LYS A 48 14.24 2.67 9.52
N THR A 49 13.60 1.52 9.51
CA THR A 49 13.70 0.55 10.61
C THR A 49 15.09 -0.05 10.67
N LEU A 50 15.69 -0.39 9.52
CA LEU A 50 17.06 -0.91 9.44
C LEU A 50 18.07 0.12 10.00
N GLU A 51 17.97 1.38 9.60
CA GLU A 51 18.85 2.44 10.09
C GLU A 51 18.66 2.71 11.60
N TYR A 52 17.42 2.77 12.07
CA TYR A 52 17.12 2.94 13.47
C TYR A 52 17.71 1.80 14.32
N THR A 53 17.53 0.55 13.92
CA THR A 53 18.02 -0.61 14.68
C THR A 53 19.53 -0.71 14.71
N LYS A 54 20.23 -0.21 13.68
CA LYS A 54 21.71 -0.11 13.66
C LYS A 54 22.22 0.97 14.62
N GLY A 55 21.51 2.08 14.77
CA GLY A 55 21.91 3.19 15.65
C GLY A 55 21.43 3.06 17.09
N ARG A 56 20.42 2.24 17.35
CA ARG A 56 19.85 2.08 18.71
C ARG A 56 20.58 1.00 19.48
N GLU A 57 21.21 1.38 20.58
CA GLU A 57 21.91 0.46 21.48
C GLU A 57 21.05 0.07 22.69
N GLN A 58 21.01 -1.21 23.00
CA GLN A 58 20.44 -1.80 24.22
C GLN A 58 21.21 -3.08 24.56
N PHE A 59 21.31 -3.39 25.85
CA PHE A 59 22.02 -4.60 26.32
C PHE A 59 23.48 -4.66 25.85
N GLY A 60 24.13 -3.49 25.72
CA GLY A 60 25.55 -3.36 25.38
C GLY A 60 25.90 -3.52 23.89
N GLN A 61 24.90 -3.51 22.99
CA GLN A 61 25.13 -3.59 21.54
C GLN A 61 23.99 -2.95 20.76
N PRO A 62 24.17 -2.62 19.44
CA PRO A 62 23.09 -2.25 18.55
C PRO A 62 22.00 -3.32 18.50
N ILE A 63 20.73 -2.89 18.54
CA ILE A 63 19.62 -3.85 18.56
C ILE A 63 19.49 -4.64 17.25
N SER A 64 20.06 -4.17 16.15
CA SER A 64 20.19 -4.92 14.89
C SER A 64 21.05 -6.18 15.01
N GLY A 65 21.84 -6.34 16.08
CA GLY A 65 22.62 -7.55 16.35
C GLY A 65 21.79 -8.73 16.86
N PHE A 66 20.55 -8.50 17.32
CA PHE A 66 19.69 -9.56 17.83
C PHE A 66 19.01 -10.30 16.67
N GLN A 67 19.24 -11.61 16.55
CA GLN A 67 18.74 -12.45 15.43
C GLN A 67 17.21 -12.35 15.25
N VAL A 68 16.45 -12.30 16.35
CA VAL A 68 14.99 -12.17 16.29
C VAL A 68 14.53 -10.87 15.58
N LEU A 69 15.28 -9.77 15.72
CA LEU A 69 14.99 -8.51 15.04
C LEU A 69 15.46 -8.55 13.58
N GLN A 70 16.57 -9.24 13.31
CA GLN A 70 17.04 -9.47 11.94
C GLN A 70 16.00 -10.24 11.12
N HIS A 71 15.42 -11.31 11.66
CA HIS A 71 14.37 -12.08 10.98
C HIS A 71 13.16 -11.20 10.63
N ARG A 72 12.67 -10.39 11.58
CA ARG A 72 11.57 -9.45 11.32
C ARG A 72 11.89 -8.45 10.21
N MET A 73 13.10 -7.91 10.18
CA MET A 73 13.53 -6.99 9.12
C MET A 73 13.67 -7.70 7.77
N VAL A 74 14.11 -8.95 7.75
CA VAL A 74 14.14 -9.78 6.54
C VAL A 74 12.73 -10.03 6.01
N ASP A 75 11.77 -10.33 6.88
CA ASP A 75 10.37 -10.50 6.49
C ASP A 75 9.80 -9.21 5.89
N MET A 76 10.06 -8.04 6.51
CA MET A 76 9.65 -6.74 5.95
C MET A 76 10.26 -6.50 4.57
N PHE A 77 11.52 -6.86 4.35
CA PHE A 77 12.20 -6.74 3.07
C PHE A 77 11.55 -7.63 2.01
N ILE A 78 11.32 -8.91 2.33
CA ILE A 78 10.69 -9.89 1.43
C ILE A 78 9.29 -9.39 1.01
N GLU A 79 8.46 -8.95 1.97
CA GLU A 79 7.12 -8.43 1.70
C GLU A 79 7.16 -7.20 0.77
N SER A 80 8.14 -6.32 0.96
CA SER A 80 8.33 -5.14 0.13
C SER A 80 8.72 -5.51 -1.32
N GLU A 81 9.67 -6.44 -1.51
CA GLU A 81 10.12 -6.89 -2.83
C GLU A 81 9.02 -7.66 -3.59
N LEU A 82 8.22 -8.48 -2.88
CA LEU A 82 7.08 -9.15 -3.48
C LEU A 82 6.01 -8.15 -3.91
N ALA A 83 5.70 -7.15 -3.07
CA ALA A 83 4.76 -6.07 -3.41
C ALA A 83 5.23 -5.28 -4.63
N LYS A 84 6.53 -4.97 -4.73
CA LYS A 84 7.15 -4.29 -5.87
C LYS A 84 7.04 -5.11 -7.16
N SER A 85 7.25 -6.41 -7.08
CA SER A 85 7.11 -7.33 -8.22
C SER A 85 5.68 -7.38 -8.73
N LEU A 86 4.70 -7.45 -7.82
CA LEU A 86 3.27 -7.39 -8.16
C LEU A 86 2.87 -6.04 -8.76
N LEU A 87 3.44 -4.93 -8.26
CA LEU A 87 3.21 -3.59 -8.79
C LEU A 87 3.68 -3.50 -10.24
N ILE A 88 4.91 -3.96 -10.53
CA ILE A 88 5.45 -3.97 -11.90
C ILE A 88 4.55 -4.80 -12.82
N LYS A 89 4.12 -5.98 -12.38
CA LYS A 89 3.21 -6.82 -13.17
C LYS A 89 1.89 -6.11 -13.45
N ALA A 90 1.24 -5.53 -12.44
CA ALA A 90 -0.02 -4.80 -12.60
C ALA A 90 0.13 -3.58 -13.53
N MET A 91 1.24 -2.83 -13.42
CA MET A 91 1.54 -1.70 -14.31
C MET A 91 1.69 -2.14 -15.76
N LEU A 92 2.35 -3.25 -16.04
CA LEU A 92 2.50 -3.79 -17.40
C LEU A 92 1.14 -4.21 -17.98
N GLU A 93 0.28 -4.87 -17.21
CA GLU A 93 -1.06 -5.28 -17.66
C GLU A 93 -1.95 -4.06 -17.96
N VAL A 94 -1.91 -3.03 -17.11
CA VAL A 94 -2.65 -1.79 -17.33
C VAL A 94 -2.12 -1.02 -18.55
N ASN A 95 -0.79 -0.93 -18.69
CA ASN A 95 -0.17 -0.25 -19.84
C ASN A 95 -0.51 -0.93 -21.18
N ASN A 96 -0.58 -2.26 -21.20
CA ASN A 96 -0.92 -3.07 -22.36
C ASN A 96 -2.44 -3.17 -22.59
N ARG A 97 -3.28 -2.57 -21.75
CA ARG A 97 -4.74 -2.69 -21.76
C ARG A 97 -5.21 -4.14 -21.84
N SER A 98 -4.53 -5.03 -21.11
CA SER A 98 -4.84 -6.45 -21.06
C SER A 98 -6.22 -6.71 -20.43
N ASP A 99 -6.89 -7.75 -20.89
CA ASP A 99 -8.16 -8.21 -20.28
C ASP A 99 -7.97 -8.61 -18.80
N GLU A 100 -6.75 -8.98 -18.40
CA GLU A 100 -6.38 -9.37 -17.05
C GLU A 100 -6.01 -8.15 -16.13
N MET A 101 -6.03 -6.90 -16.64
CA MET A 101 -5.55 -5.73 -15.90
C MET A 101 -6.28 -5.53 -14.56
N TYR A 102 -7.60 -5.73 -14.52
CA TYR A 102 -8.41 -5.59 -13.29
C TYR A 102 -8.05 -6.64 -12.25
N LYS A 103 -7.78 -7.85 -12.71
CA LYS A 103 -7.37 -8.98 -11.87
C LYS A 103 -6.01 -8.75 -11.24
N HIS A 104 -5.02 -8.30 -12.01
CA HIS A 104 -3.68 -8.01 -11.50
C HIS A 104 -3.65 -6.81 -10.54
N VAL A 105 -4.44 -5.76 -10.80
CA VAL A 105 -4.59 -4.65 -9.84
C VAL A 105 -5.26 -5.11 -8.55
N SER A 106 -6.27 -5.99 -8.65
CA SER A 106 -6.92 -6.57 -7.46
C SER A 106 -5.98 -7.47 -6.66
N ALA A 107 -5.18 -8.31 -7.32
CA ALA A 107 -4.14 -9.12 -6.67
C ALA A 107 -3.15 -8.24 -5.90
N LEU A 108 -2.61 -7.19 -6.55
CA LEU A 108 -1.72 -6.23 -5.93
C LEU A 108 -2.39 -5.54 -4.73
N LYS A 109 -3.62 -5.03 -4.88
CA LYS A 109 -4.33 -4.30 -3.82
C LYS A 109 -4.60 -5.19 -2.61
N SER A 110 -5.00 -6.44 -2.85
CA SER A 110 -5.17 -7.43 -1.77
C SER A 110 -3.85 -7.69 -1.04
N TYR A 111 -2.76 -7.83 -1.78
CA TYR A 111 -1.45 -8.09 -1.21
C TYR A 111 -0.96 -6.92 -0.36
N VAL A 112 -0.85 -5.72 -0.92
CA VAL A 112 -0.33 -4.54 -0.19
C VAL A 112 -1.23 -4.14 0.98
N GLY A 113 -2.54 -4.39 0.90
CA GLY A 113 -3.47 -4.13 2.00
C GLY A 113 -3.21 -5.00 3.23
N LYS A 114 -2.70 -6.23 3.06
CA LYS A 114 -2.32 -7.14 4.16
C LYS A 114 -0.87 -6.95 4.57
N SER A 115 0.07 -7.16 3.63
CA SER A 115 1.50 -7.15 3.92
C SER A 115 2.02 -5.76 4.30
N GLY A 116 1.48 -4.71 3.69
CA GLY A 116 1.87 -3.34 4.02
C GLY A 116 1.48 -2.92 5.44
N LYS A 117 0.27 -3.29 5.89
CA LYS A 117 -0.13 -3.07 7.30
C LYS A 117 0.72 -3.88 8.26
N LEU A 118 1.07 -5.12 7.90
CA LEU A 118 1.95 -5.95 8.72
C LEU A 118 3.34 -5.34 8.82
N SER A 119 3.96 -4.98 7.71
CA SER A 119 5.29 -4.34 7.67
C SER A 119 5.32 -3.03 8.47
N ALA A 120 4.28 -2.20 8.35
CA ALA A 120 4.21 -0.96 9.12
C ALA A 120 4.04 -1.20 10.63
N LYS A 121 3.29 -2.23 11.04
CA LYS A 121 3.19 -2.64 12.45
C LYS A 121 4.51 -3.17 12.98
N GLU A 122 5.22 -3.97 12.20
CA GLU A 122 6.56 -4.47 12.56
C GLU A 122 7.54 -3.30 12.71
N ALA A 123 7.49 -2.31 11.81
CA ALA A 123 8.31 -1.10 11.94
C ALA A 123 8.05 -0.37 13.26
N VAL A 124 6.77 -0.14 13.62
CA VAL A 124 6.39 0.47 14.91
C VAL A 124 6.93 -0.37 16.08
N GLN A 125 6.76 -1.69 16.03
CA GLN A 125 7.23 -2.58 17.08
C GLN A 125 8.76 -2.52 17.27
N LEU A 126 9.53 -2.49 16.17
CA LEU A 126 10.99 -2.43 16.17
C LEU A 126 11.53 -1.08 16.66
N HIS A 127 10.74 0.00 16.54
CA HIS A 127 11.07 1.30 17.13
C HIS A 127 10.66 1.42 18.60
N GLY A 128 9.85 0.48 19.12
CA GLY A 128 9.33 0.52 20.47
C GLY A 128 8.52 1.80 20.76
N GLY A 129 8.68 2.39 21.94
CA GLY A 129 7.96 3.62 22.32
C GLY A 129 8.14 4.79 21.35
N MET A 130 9.30 4.89 20.68
CA MET A 130 9.55 5.91 19.66
C MET A 130 8.65 5.72 18.41
N GLY A 131 8.29 4.49 18.06
CA GLY A 131 7.45 4.19 16.89
C GLY A 131 6.03 4.72 16.97
N VAL A 132 5.55 5.07 18.17
CA VAL A 132 4.21 5.66 18.39
C VAL A 132 4.27 7.16 18.70
N SER A 133 5.46 7.76 18.77
CA SER A 133 5.62 9.20 18.97
C SER A 133 5.28 9.97 17.67
N GLU A 134 4.77 11.19 17.80
CA GLU A 134 4.49 12.06 16.64
C GLU A 134 5.78 12.58 15.97
N GLU A 135 6.92 12.48 16.64
CA GLU A 135 8.22 12.91 16.12
C GLU A 135 8.79 11.93 15.07
N MET A 136 8.36 10.66 15.11
CA MET A 136 8.83 9.61 14.21
C MET A 136 7.85 9.35 13.06
N MET A 137 8.38 9.32 11.85
CA MET A 137 7.59 9.08 10.63
C MET A 137 6.92 7.69 10.58
N ILE A 138 7.40 6.73 11.37
CA ILE A 138 6.93 5.34 11.33
C ILE A 138 5.44 5.23 11.67
N GLY A 139 4.96 5.94 12.68
CA GLY A 139 3.54 5.99 13.02
C GLY A 139 2.65 6.55 11.89
N HIS A 140 3.16 7.52 11.14
CA HIS A 140 2.45 8.08 9.97
C HIS A 140 2.34 7.07 8.84
N TYR A 141 3.38 6.26 8.58
CA TYR A 141 3.30 5.17 7.59
C TYR A 141 2.24 4.14 7.96
N LEU A 142 2.12 3.76 9.25
CA LEU A 142 1.06 2.85 9.68
C LEU A 142 -0.34 3.45 9.45
N LYS A 143 -0.56 4.71 9.82
CA LYS A 143 -1.83 5.43 9.56
C LYS A 143 -2.13 5.46 8.06
N LYS A 144 -1.11 5.71 7.22
CA LYS A 144 -1.23 5.73 5.76
C LYS A 144 -1.59 4.36 5.20
N MET A 145 -0.95 3.28 5.63
CA MET A 145 -1.25 1.92 5.18
C MET A 145 -2.68 1.48 5.53
N ILE A 146 -3.19 1.88 6.70
CA ILE A 146 -4.59 1.64 7.09
C ILE A 146 -5.53 2.40 6.14
N SER A 147 -5.23 3.66 5.82
CA SER A 147 -6.04 4.48 4.90
C SER A 147 -6.03 3.90 3.48
N ILE A 148 -4.87 3.48 2.98
CA ILE A 148 -4.73 2.86 1.65
C ILE A 148 -5.55 1.57 1.58
N ASP A 149 -5.52 0.73 2.61
CA ASP A 149 -6.34 -0.50 2.62
C ASP A 149 -7.84 -0.19 2.53
N ALA A 150 -8.32 0.86 3.19
CA ALA A 150 -9.73 1.23 3.17
C ALA A 150 -10.21 1.85 1.84
N LEU A 151 -9.32 2.53 1.09
CA LEU A 151 -9.67 3.22 -0.15
C LEU A 151 -9.90 2.23 -1.30
N PHE A 152 -10.94 2.46 -2.10
CA PHE A 152 -11.31 1.68 -3.30
C PHE A 152 -11.52 0.18 -3.07
N GLY A 153 -11.89 -0.21 -1.87
CA GLY A 153 -12.04 -1.60 -1.44
C GLY A 153 -10.83 -2.11 -0.65
N ASN A 154 -11.11 -2.90 0.37
CA ASN A 154 -10.07 -3.46 1.23
C ASN A 154 -9.44 -4.74 0.63
N ALA A 155 -8.42 -5.26 1.31
CA ALA A 155 -7.70 -6.46 0.88
C ALA A 155 -8.62 -7.67 0.64
N ASP A 156 -9.63 -7.88 1.49
CA ASP A 156 -10.53 -9.03 1.36
C ASP A 156 -11.53 -8.87 0.20
N TYR A 157 -11.98 -7.64 -0.07
CA TYR A 157 -12.77 -7.33 -1.26
C TYR A 157 -11.99 -7.67 -2.54
N HIS A 158 -10.75 -7.20 -2.65
CA HIS A 158 -9.90 -7.43 -3.80
C HIS A 158 -9.46 -8.89 -3.95
N LEU A 159 -9.29 -9.62 -2.85
CA LEU A 159 -9.03 -11.05 -2.90
C LEU A 159 -10.18 -11.82 -3.55
N LYS A 160 -11.43 -11.49 -3.20
CA LYS A 160 -12.62 -12.08 -3.82
C LYS A 160 -12.78 -11.70 -5.28
N THR A 161 -12.34 -10.50 -5.68
CA THR A 161 -12.37 -10.05 -7.08
C THR A 161 -11.30 -10.73 -7.92
N PHE A 162 -10.17 -11.09 -7.31
CA PHE A 162 -9.08 -11.81 -7.97
C PHE A 162 -9.41 -13.30 -8.20
N SER A 163 -10.12 -13.94 -7.27
CA SER A 163 -10.50 -15.37 -7.30
C SER A 163 -11.56 -15.64 -8.35
#